data_153432481518d9b574f7920f6fde6bb2
#
_entry.id   153432481518d9b574f7920f6fde6bb2
#
_cell.length_a   1.000
_cell.length_b   1.000
_cell.length_c   1.000
_cell.angle_alpha   90.00
_cell.angle_beta   90.00
_cell.angle_gamma   90.00
#
_symmetry.space_group_name_H-M   'P 1'
#
loop_
_entity.id
_entity.type
_entity.pdbx_description
1 polymer ?
#
loop_
_entity_poly.entity_id
_entity_poly.type
_entity_poly.pdbx_seq_one_letter_code
_entity_poly.pdbx_strand_id
1 'polypeptide(L)'
;MGESEIEVKALAAQDAEIIELCESHQVDPSLAVGGCCVTWAASMGWDQEGENHEGKTVFALVPDRDKPRSGQLLRDRGYAEIVSVAGHYHMDNDGGLVLITEYDIMSSIERFWFPSPNVRVRSSTVKRMGGFSTATFCTETRVLAEATEPVATPATVEPSLILSPLGW
;
A
#
# COMPACT_ATOMS: atom_id res chain seq x y z
N MET A 1 -7.03 -21.86 3.16
CA MET A 1 -7.31 -20.42 3.37
C MET A 1 -6.30 -19.95 4.38
N GLY A 2 -5.61 -18.86 4.14
CA GLY A 2 -4.62 -18.30 5.06
C GLY A 2 -5.09 -16.95 5.57
N GLU A 3 -4.59 -16.55 6.72
CA GLU A 3 -4.79 -15.22 7.31
C GLU A 3 -3.46 -14.51 7.41
N SER A 4 -3.48 -13.19 7.27
CA SER A 4 -2.29 -12.36 7.42
C SER A 4 -2.65 -11.04 8.07
N GLU A 5 -1.77 -10.59 8.95
CA GLU A 5 -1.79 -9.23 9.45
C GLU A 5 -0.85 -8.38 8.58
N ILE A 6 -1.36 -7.24 8.12
CA ILE A 6 -0.64 -6.35 7.20
C ILE A 6 -0.66 -4.95 7.79
N GLU A 7 0.53 -4.36 7.95
CA GLU A 7 0.69 -2.96 8.27
C GLU A 7 1.14 -2.20 7.02
N VAL A 8 0.46 -1.09 6.71
CA VAL A 8 0.82 -0.19 5.60
C VAL A 8 1.09 1.19 6.17
N LYS A 9 2.35 1.58 6.17
CA LYS A 9 2.80 2.91 6.57
C LYS A 9 3.02 3.76 5.32
N ALA A 10 2.29 4.88 5.20
CA ALA A 10 2.55 5.85 4.14
C ALA A 10 3.90 6.53 4.36
N LEU A 11 4.65 6.72 3.29
CA LEU A 11 5.95 7.39 3.26
C LEU A 11 5.85 8.61 2.35
N ALA A 12 6.32 9.75 2.84
CA ALA A 12 6.42 10.97 2.06
C ALA A 12 7.66 10.92 1.14
N ALA A 13 7.67 11.74 0.09
CA ALA A 13 8.79 11.77 -0.86
C ALA A 13 10.14 12.10 -0.21
N GLN A 14 10.13 12.83 0.90
CA GLN A 14 11.33 13.23 1.66
C GLN A 14 11.76 12.21 2.73
N ASP A 15 11.03 11.13 2.94
CA ASP A 15 11.41 10.09 3.88
C ASP A 15 12.65 9.35 3.38
N ALA A 16 13.55 9.00 4.30
CA ALA A 16 14.84 8.40 3.97
C ALA A 16 14.69 7.13 3.12
N GLU A 17 13.70 6.28 3.45
CA GLU A 17 13.43 5.04 2.72
C GLU A 17 13.06 5.30 1.24
N ILE A 18 12.36 6.39 0.94
CA ILE A 18 11.99 6.76 -0.43
C ILE A 18 13.22 7.29 -1.19
N ILE A 19 14.03 8.14 -0.52
CA ILE A 19 15.26 8.68 -1.12
C ILE A 19 16.24 7.55 -1.45
N GLU A 20 16.53 6.69 -0.48
CA GLU A 20 17.42 5.53 -0.66
C GLU A 20 16.93 4.59 -1.78
N LEU A 21 15.61 4.36 -1.85
CA LEU A 21 15.04 3.53 -2.89
C LEU A 21 15.19 4.17 -4.28
N CYS A 22 14.93 5.46 -4.42
CA CYS A 22 15.15 6.19 -5.68
C CYS A 22 16.61 6.16 -6.11
N GLU A 23 17.55 6.41 -5.19
CA GLU A 23 18.99 6.37 -5.46
C GLU A 23 19.44 4.98 -5.92
N SER A 24 18.95 3.90 -5.28
CA SER A 24 19.27 2.52 -5.66
C SER A 24 18.83 2.18 -7.08
N HIS A 25 17.76 2.82 -7.55
CA HIS A 25 17.24 2.69 -8.92
C HIS A 25 17.78 3.75 -9.89
N GLN A 26 18.71 4.62 -9.45
CA GLN A 26 19.26 5.72 -10.24
C GLN A 26 18.18 6.69 -10.74
N VAL A 27 17.15 6.89 -9.95
CA VAL A 27 16.05 7.83 -10.18
C VAL A 27 16.24 9.04 -9.28
N ASP A 28 16.00 10.23 -9.81
CA ASP A 28 16.04 11.47 -9.02
C ASP A 28 14.93 11.45 -7.97
N PRO A 29 15.24 11.49 -6.65
CA PRO A 29 14.24 11.45 -5.58
C PRO A 29 13.21 12.58 -5.66
N SER A 30 13.56 13.72 -6.26
CA SER A 30 12.64 14.84 -6.44
C SER A 30 11.45 14.55 -7.36
N LEU A 31 11.54 13.49 -8.16
CA LEU A 31 10.46 13.04 -9.05
C LEU A 31 9.46 12.12 -8.36
N ALA A 32 9.81 11.57 -7.22
CA ALA A 32 8.90 10.70 -6.45
C ALA A 32 7.82 11.54 -5.74
N VAL A 33 6.61 11.02 -5.70
CA VAL A 33 5.50 11.64 -4.95
C VAL A 33 5.31 11.02 -3.56
N GLY A 34 6.09 10.01 -3.22
CA GLY A 34 6.04 9.22 -2.00
C GLY A 34 5.81 7.75 -2.28
N GLY A 35 5.40 7.02 -1.27
CA GLY A 35 5.19 5.59 -1.36
C GLY A 35 4.63 5.00 -0.08
N CYS A 36 4.96 3.76 0.18
CA CYS A 36 4.61 3.10 1.42
C CYS A 36 5.61 2.01 1.79
N CYS A 37 5.69 1.75 3.09
CA CYS A 37 6.29 0.55 3.65
C CYS A 37 5.17 -0.41 4.02
N VAL A 38 5.24 -1.63 3.54
CA VAL A 38 4.31 -2.71 3.84
C VAL A 38 5.04 -3.79 4.60
N THR A 39 4.54 -4.14 5.77
CA THR A 39 5.00 -5.30 6.55
C THR A 39 3.85 -6.30 6.66
N TRP A 40 4.17 -7.56 6.70
CA TRP A 40 3.16 -8.61 6.87
C TRP A 40 3.69 -9.74 7.73
N ALA A 41 2.77 -10.32 8.49
CA ALA A 41 2.91 -11.61 9.15
C ALA A 41 1.74 -12.48 8.69
N ALA A 42 2.02 -13.66 8.16
CA ALA A 42 1.03 -14.54 7.59
C ALA A 42 1.13 -15.95 8.17
N SER A 43 -0.02 -16.62 8.28
CA SER A 43 -0.11 -18.04 8.54
C SER A 43 -0.97 -18.73 7.48
N MET A 44 -0.58 -19.91 7.06
CA MET A 44 -1.31 -20.70 6.09
C MET A 44 -1.90 -21.93 6.78
N GLY A 45 -3.08 -22.35 6.36
CA GLY A 45 -3.76 -23.50 6.98
C GLY A 45 -3.03 -24.86 6.83
N TRP A 46 -1.92 -24.89 6.10
CA TRP A 46 -1.04 -26.06 5.92
C TRP A 46 0.36 -25.86 6.53
N ASP A 47 0.60 -24.74 7.24
CA ASP A 47 1.90 -24.47 7.87
C ASP A 47 2.15 -25.49 8.98
N GLN A 48 3.42 -25.89 9.11
CA GLN A 48 3.87 -26.66 10.25
C GLN A 48 4.13 -25.74 11.44
N GLU A 49 4.12 -26.28 12.64
CA GLU A 49 4.35 -25.51 13.86
C GLU A 49 5.73 -24.84 13.82
N GLY A 50 5.75 -23.49 13.83
CA GLY A 50 6.98 -22.69 13.74
C GLY A 50 7.30 -22.11 12.36
N GLU A 51 6.54 -22.44 11.31
CA GLU A 51 6.64 -21.74 10.04
C GLU A 51 6.03 -20.33 10.16
N ASN A 52 6.80 -19.33 9.79
CA ASN A 52 6.40 -17.93 9.87
C ASN A 52 6.67 -17.25 8.53
N HIS A 53 5.64 -16.65 7.95
CA HIS A 53 5.71 -15.95 6.68
C HIS A 53 5.69 -14.44 6.92
N GLU A 54 6.80 -13.91 7.40
CA GLU A 54 6.96 -12.49 7.63
C GLU A 54 7.75 -11.82 6.50
N GLY A 55 7.42 -10.57 6.23
CA GLY A 55 8.17 -9.80 5.26
C GLY A 55 7.93 -8.31 5.37
N LYS A 56 8.79 -7.58 4.66
CA LYS A 56 8.73 -6.12 4.53
C LYS A 56 9.09 -5.76 3.10
N THR A 57 8.39 -4.77 2.54
CA THR A 57 8.75 -4.15 1.27
C THR A 57 8.44 -2.65 1.28
N VAL A 58 9.28 -1.90 0.58
CA VAL A 58 9.10 -0.46 0.36
C VAL A 58 8.77 -0.22 -1.11
N PHE A 59 7.81 0.64 -1.34
CA PHE A 59 7.40 1.07 -2.68
C PHE A 59 7.55 2.57 -2.80
N ALA A 60 8.02 3.04 -3.96
CA ALA A 60 7.97 4.44 -4.34
C ALA A 60 7.28 4.61 -5.69
N LEU A 61 6.52 5.68 -5.82
CA LEU A 61 5.80 6.04 -7.05
C LEU A 61 6.45 7.27 -7.68
N VAL A 62 6.82 7.13 -8.95
CA VAL A 62 7.42 8.20 -9.77
C VAL A 62 6.48 8.44 -10.96
N PRO A 63 5.63 9.48 -10.90
CA PRO A 63 4.65 9.75 -11.95
C PRO A 63 5.29 10.14 -13.28
N ASP A 64 4.65 9.77 -14.37
CA ASP A 64 4.96 10.31 -15.70
C ASP A 64 4.59 11.79 -15.76
N ARG A 65 5.43 12.62 -16.40
CA ARG A 65 5.21 14.09 -16.49
C ARG A 65 3.84 14.45 -17.04
N ASP A 66 3.42 13.76 -18.09
CA ASP A 66 2.21 14.08 -18.84
C ASP A 66 1.00 13.22 -18.44
N LYS A 67 1.22 12.23 -17.57
CA LYS A 67 0.20 11.26 -17.13
C LYS A 67 0.33 10.96 -15.64
N PRO A 68 -0.08 11.89 -14.75
CA PRO A 68 0.16 11.76 -13.31
C PRO A 68 -0.56 10.56 -12.66
N ARG A 69 -1.49 9.91 -13.38
CA ARG A 69 -2.16 8.68 -12.93
C ARG A 69 -1.42 7.40 -13.36
N SER A 70 -0.25 7.52 -13.94
CA SER A 70 0.64 6.40 -14.29
C SER A 70 2.09 6.80 -14.09
N GLY A 71 2.98 5.82 -14.04
CA GLY A 71 4.40 6.05 -13.89
C GLY A 71 5.17 4.81 -13.50
N GLN A 72 6.39 5.03 -13.01
CA GLN A 72 7.25 3.98 -12.52
C GLN A 72 6.91 3.61 -11.09
N LEU A 73 6.95 2.30 -10.83
CA LEU A 73 6.91 1.71 -9.50
C LEU A 73 8.32 1.23 -9.15
N LEU A 74 8.90 1.77 -8.09
CA LEU A 74 10.16 1.28 -7.56
C LEU A 74 9.87 0.38 -6.35
N ARG A 75 10.62 -0.73 -6.23
CA ARG A 75 10.54 -1.67 -5.12
C ARG A 75 11.94 -2.01 -4.61
N ASP A 76 12.09 -2.12 -3.30
CA ASP A 76 13.33 -2.59 -2.67
C ASP A 76 13.53 -4.10 -2.86
N ARG A 77 12.45 -4.84 -3.01
CA ARG A 77 12.44 -6.31 -3.22
C ARG A 77 11.42 -6.71 -4.27
N GLY A 78 11.81 -7.63 -5.14
CA GLY A 78 10.89 -8.33 -6.03
C GLY A 78 9.98 -9.30 -5.27
N TYR A 79 8.90 -9.72 -5.91
CA TYR A 79 7.94 -10.69 -5.34
C TYR A 79 8.57 -12.06 -5.05
N ALA A 80 9.64 -12.43 -5.75
CA ALA A 80 10.35 -13.70 -5.61
C ALA A 80 11.87 -13.54 -5.57
N GLU A 81 12.39 -12.33 -5.61
CA GLU A 81 13.83 -12.05 -5.70
C GLU A 81 14.19 -10.95 -4.70
N ILE A 82 15.38 -11.09 -4.07
CA ILE A 82 15.92 -10.09 -3.13
C ILE A 82 16.62 -8.95 -3.91
N VAL A 83 16.18 -8.68 -5.13
CA VAL A 83 16.77 -7.66 -6.01
C VAL A 83 15.76 -6.51 -6.16
N SER A 84 16.26 -5.29 -6.13
CA SER A 84 15.47 -4.09 -6.43
C SER A 84 14.86 -4.20 -7.82
N VAL A 85 13.56 -3.98 -7.94
CA VAL A 85 12.82 -4.13 -9.19
C VAL A 85 12.04 -2.86 -9.50
N ALA A 86 12.17 -2.40 -10.75
CA ALA A 86 11.31 -1.36 -11.29
C ALA A 86 10.17 -1.99 -12.07
N GLY A 87 8.97 -1.45 -11.85
CA GLY A 87 7.77 -1.81 -12.58
C GLY A 87 7.02 -0.57 -13.03
N HIS A 88 5.74 -0.74 -13.31
CA HIS A 88 4.85 0.34 -13.69
C HIS A 88 3.61 0.35 -12.81
N TYR A 89 3.03 1.51 -12.61
CA TYR A 89 1.72 1.64 -12.00
C TYR A 89 0.79 2.47 -12.87
N HIS A 90 -0.49 2.25 -12.72
CA HIS A 90 -1.51 3.16 -13.19
C HIS A 90 -2.76 3.08 -12.32
N MET A 91 -3.50 4.18 -12.29
CA MET A 91 -4.86 4.19 -11.74
C MET A 91 -5.84 3.84 -12.85
N ASP A 92 -6.66 2.82 -12.65
CA ASP A 92 -7.70 2.46 -13.59
C ASP A 92 -8.90 3.43 -13.57
N ASN A 93 -9.90 3.19 -14.41
CA ASN A 93 -11.06 4.07 -14.54
C ASN A 93 -11.96 4.06 -13.30
N ASP A 94 -11.91 3.01 -12.49
CA ASP A 94 -12.70 2.84 -11.27
C ASP A 94 -11.95 3.32 -10.01
N GLY A 95 -10.76 3.93 -10.21
CA GLY A 95 -9.92 4.41 -9.10
C GLY A 95 -9.10 3.31 -8.42
N GLY A 96 -9.01 2.14 -9.02
CA GLY A 96 -8.12 1.07 -8.56
C GLY A 96 -6.68 1.35 -8.92
N LEU A 97 -5.75 1.05 -8.01
CA LEU A 97 -4.32 1.09 -8.26
C LEU A 97 -3.88 -0.25 -8.86
N VAL A 98 -3.30 -0.20 -10.05
CA VAL A 98 -2.73 -1.37 -10.73
C VAL A 98 -1.21 -1.27 -10.71
N LEU A 99 -0.56 -2.32 -10.21
CA LEU A 99 0.89 -2.48 -10.19
C LEU A 99 1.28 -3.60 -11.16
N ILE A 100 2.24 -3.33 -12.02
CA ILE A 100 2.76 -4.27 -13.01
C ILE A 100 4.26 -4.40 -12.79
N THR A 101 4.74 -5.60 -12.51
CA THR A 101 6.16 -5.86 -12.34
C THR A 101 6.57 -6.99 -13.29
N GLU A 102 7.58 -6.74 -14.09
CA GLU A 102 8.12 -7.71 -15.04
C GLU A 102 9.50 -8.15 -14.58
N TYR A 103 9.72 -9.45 -14.57
CA TYR A 103 10.99 -10.11 -14.24
C TYR A 103 11.42 -10.93 -15.45
N ASP A 104 12.65 -11.38 -15.46
CA ASP A 104 13.19 -12.19 -16.58
C ASP A 104 12.37 -13.45 -16.88
N ILE A 105 11.84 -14.09 -15.83
CA ILE A 105 11.13 -15.37 -15.94
C ILE A 105 9.68 -15.32 -15.50
N MET A 106 9.19 -14.17 -15.02
CA MET A 106 7.82 -14.03 -14.57
C MET A 106 7.31 -12.59 -14.67
N SER A 107 6.01 -12.41 -14.66
CA SER A 107 5.38 -11.11 -14.49
C SER A 107 4.29 -11.17 -13.42
N SER A 108 4.08 -10.08 -12.71
CA SER A 108 2.98 -9.94 -11.76
C SER A 108 2.13 -8.72 -12.09
N ILE A 109 0.82 -8.89 -11.97
CA ILE A 109 -0.14 -7.80 -12.05
C ILE A 109 -0.96 -7.86 -10.77
N GLU A 110 -0.95 -6.76 -10.02
CA GLU A 110 -1.71 -6.61 -8.78
C GLU A 110 -2.66 -5.44 -8.94
N ARG A 111 -3.92 -5.61 -8.57
CA ARG A 111 -4.92 -4.56 -8.54
C ARG A 111 -5.45 -4.39 -7.13
N PHE A 112 -5.47 -3.16 -6.63
CA PHE A 112 -5.98 -2.79 -5.32
C PHE A 112 -7.13 -1.81 -5.48
N TRP A 113 -8.24 -2.04 -4.78
CA TRP A 113 -9.36 -1.10 -4.75
C TRP A 113 -10.09 -1.16 -3.42
N PHE A 114 -10.87 -0.12 -3.13
CA PHE A 114 -11.62 0.03 -1.89
C PHE A 114 -13.12 -0.01 -2.18
N PRO A 115 -13.81 -1.17 -2.01
CA PRO A 115 -15.26 -1.23 -2.12
C PRO A 115 -15.96 -0.47 -0.97
N SER A 116 -15.28 -0.24 0.15
CA SER A 116 -15.74 0.59 1.25
C SER A 116 -14.55 1.21 2.01
N PRO A 117 -14.75 2.22 2.88
CA PRO A 117 -13.64 2.89 3.57
C PRO A 117 -12.74 1.97 4.42
N ASN A 118 -13.28 0.87 4.91
CA ASN A 118 -12.57 -0.06 5.79
C ASN A 118 -12.29 -1.43 5.16
N VAL A 119 -12.60 -1.58 3.87
CA VAL A 119 -12.33 -2.83 3.15
C VAL A 119 -11.51 -2.51 1.92
N ARG A 120 -10.33 -3.13 1.83
CA ARG A 120 -9.51 -3.14 0.63
C ARG A 120 -9.54 -4.53 0.02
N VAL A 121 -9.63 -4.59 -1.28
CA VAL A 121 -9.56 -5.85 -2.02
C VAL A 121 -8.32 -5.81 -2.91
N ARG A 122 -7.65 -6.94 -2.99
CA ARG A 122 -6.50 -7.15 -3.85
C ARG A 122 -6.73 -8.38 -4.72
N SER A 123 -6.57 -8.24 -6.01
CA SER A 123 -6.36 -9.37 -6.92
C SER A 123 -4.92 -9.36 -7.40
N SER A 124 -4.31 -10.53 -7.50
CA SER A 124 -2.94 -10.69 -7.99
C SER A 124 -2.90 -11.83 -8.99
N THR A 125 -2.21 -11.62 -10.11
CA THR A 125 -1.93 -12.66 -11.10
C THR A 125 -0.44 -12.70 -11.32
N VAL A 126 0.16 -13.87 -11.12
CA VAL A 126 1.57 -14.14 -11.41
C VAL A 126 1.64 -15.12 -12.56
N LYS A 127 2.30 -14.72 -13.64
CA LYS A 127 2.54 -15.54 -14.82
C LYS A 127 4.03 -15.87 -14.89
N ARG A 128 4.34 -17.15 -14.96
CA ARG A 128 5.72 -17.64 -15.11
C ARG A 128 5.99 -18.13 -16.53
N MET A 129 7.23 -17.98 -17.00
CA MET A 129 7.68 -18.62 -18.22
C MET A 129 7.45 -20.14 -18.13
N GLY A 130 6.90 -20.74 -19.20
CA GLY A 130 6.50 -22.15 -19.18
C GLY A 130 4.99 -22.37 -18.98
N GLY A 131 4.20 -21.28 -18.87
CA GLY A 131 2.74 -21.34 -18.93
C GLY A 131 2.03 -21.55 -17.60
N PHE A 132 2.76 -21.63 -16.47
CA PHE A 132 2.13 -21.70 -15.16
C PHE A 132 1.70 -20.31 -14.70
N SER A 133 0.43 -20.16 -14.34
CA SER A 133 -0.14 -18.91 -13.80
C SER A 133 -0.84 -19.17 -12.48
N THR A 134 -0.66 -18.26 -11.56
CA THR A 134 -1.35 -18.27 -10.27
C THR A 134 -2.19 -17.00 -10.16
N ALA A 135 -3.43 -17.12 -9.71
CA ALA A 135 -4.29 -16.00 -9.37
C ALA A 135 -4.68 -16.07 -7.91
N THR A 136 -4.60 -14.95 -7.21
CA THR A 136 -5.03 -14.81 -5.82
C THR A 136 -6.02 -13.67 -5.68
N PHE A 137 -6.90 -13.80 -4.71
CA PHE A 137 -7.86 -12.78 -4.34
C PHE A 137 -7.85 -12.64 -2.81
N CYS A 138 -7.60 -11.43 -2.33
CA CYS A 138 -7.54 -11.13 -0.91
C CYS A 138 -8.54 -10.04 -0.56
N THR A 139 -9.23 -10.22 0.55
CA THR A 139 -10.05 -9.18 1.18
C THR A 139 -9.38 -8.79 2.49
N GLU A 140 -9.11 -7.52 2.65
CA GLU A 140 -8.43 -6.96 3.80
C GLU A 140 -9.38 -6.01 4.54
N THR A 141 -9.55 -6.21 5.84
CA THR A 141 -10.37 -5.35 6.69
C THR A 141 -9.46 -4.50 7.56
N ARG A 142 -9.72 -3.19 7.61
CA ARG A 142 -8.94 -2.28 8.46
C ARG A 142 -9.17 -2.60 9.92
N VAL A 143 -8.10 -2.88 10.64
CA VAL A 143 -8.09 -2.93 12.10
C VAL A 143 -7.94 -1.50 12.60
N LEU A 144 -8.98 -0.98 13.24
CA LEU A 144 -8.90 0.32 13.93
C LEU A 144 -8.26 0.04 15.29
N ALA A 145 -7.18 0.75 15.62
CA ALA A 145 -6.70 0.77 17.00
C ALA A 145 -7.87 1.24 17.88
N GLU A 146 -8.15 0.52 18.97
CA GLU A 146 -9.12 0.98 19.95
C GLU A 146 -8.73 2.40 20.35
N ALA A 147 -9.62 3.36 20.11
CA ALA A 147 -9.41 4.72 20.55
C ALA A 147 -9.29 4.66 22.08
N THR A 148 -8.09 4.88 22.60
CA THR A 148 -7.92 5.17 24.00
C THR A 148 -8.75 6.43 24.23
N GLU A 149 -9.91 6.30 24.86
CA GLU A 149 -10.76 7.44 25.17
C GLU A 149 -9.91 8.46 25.94
N PRO A 150 -9.80 9.71 25.45
CA PRO A 150 -9.22 10.75 26.26
C PRO A 150 -10.14 10.91 27.47
N VAL A 151 -9.60 10.68 28.67
CA VAL A 151 -10.28 10.99 29.91
C VAL A 151 -10.76 12.44 29.84
N ALA A 152 -12.04 12.62 29.61
CA ALA A 152 -12.66 13.93 29.52
C ALA A 152 -12.60 14.56 30.92
N THR A 153 -11.68 15.50 31.11
CA THR A 153 -11.78 16.45 32.19
C THR A 153 -13.03 17.30 31.95
N PRO A 154 -14.00 17.38 32.88
CA PRO A 154 -15.18 18.17 32.66
C PRO A 154 -14.80 19.65 32.64
N ALA A 155 -14.77 20.26 31.47
CA ALA A 155 -14.72 21.69 31.30
C ALA A 155 -16.12 22.26 31.60
N THR A 156 -16.23 22.98 32.70
CA THR A 156 -17.39 23.82 33.02
C THR A 156 -17.49 24.90 31.94
N VAL A 157 -18.47 24.79 31.06
CA VAL A 157 -18.79 25.82 30.10
C VAL A 157 -20.01 26.57 30.61
N GLU A 158 -19.80 27.83 31.00
CA GLU A 158 -20.88 28.77 31.22
C GLU A 158 -21.58 29.08 29.90
N PRO A 159 -22.92 29.19 29.83
CA PRO A 159 -23.62 29.51 28.61
C PRO A 159 -23.56 31.01 28.34
N SER A 160 -22.75 31.43 27.39
CA SER A 160 -22.84 32.77 26.82
C SER A 160 -23.85 32.77 25.67
N LEU A 161 -24.95 33.48 25.88
CA LEU A 161 -25.95 33.81 24.87
C LEU A 161 -25.32 34.72 23.81
N ILE A 162 -25.07 34.21 22.62
CA ILE A 162 -24.83 35.03 21.43
C ILE A 162 -26.08 34.95 20.58
N LEU A 163 -26.86 36.03 20.62
CA LEU A 163 -27.96 36.31 19.68
C LEU A 163 -27.35 36.57 18.29
N SER A 164 -27.64 35.71 17.37
CA SER A 164 -27.36 35.94 15.95
C SER A 164 -28.41 36.87 15.35
N PRO A 165 -28.07 37.98 14.68
CA PRO A 165 -29.01 38.91 14.08
C PRO A 165 -29.30 38.62 12.60
N LEU A 166 -29.57 37.40 12.24
CA LEU A 166 -30.08 37.08 10.91
C LEU A 166 -31.10 35.93 11.02
N GLY A 167 -32.35 36.31 11.12
CA GLY A 167 -33.44 35.42 10.88
C GLY A 167 -33.53 35.05 9.40
N TRP A 168 -33.65 33.75 9.18
CA TRP A 168 -34.45 33.05 8.16
C TRP A 168 -34.51 31.60 8.60
#